data_2786019f96c1d47019627d362776a6fd
#
_entry.id   2786019f96c1d47019627d362776a6fd
#
_cell.length_a   1.000
_cell.length_b   1.000
_cell.length_c   1.000
_cell.angle_alpha   90.00
_cell.angle_beta   90.00
_cell.angle_gamma   90.00
#
_symmetry.space_group_name_H-M   'P 1'
#
loop_
_entity.id
_entity.type
_entity.pdbx_description
1 polymer ?
#
loop_
_entity_poly.entity_id
_entity_poly.type
_entity_poly.pdbx_seq_one_letter_code
_entity_poly.pdbx_strand_id
1 'polypeptide(L)'
;MRRCFLWLMVCGLLIAVLAAACGGDDGNDGGPSPTSTGVASPTPTGPPFPFEGPVGIDLTTYGAFHSKGEPVPLTITVAASEPITLYYRTTQRYEIVISDAAGKEVWRWSKDKAFGEVLEQVSLQANETLGFNESWDQRDNDGQSVPTGNYTVTATSTHCDANLENCGQLSDSATIQIRAS
;
A
#
# COMPACT_ATOMS: atom_id res chain seq x y z
N MET A 1 -43.04 15.78 17.13
CA MET A 1 -43.07 14.83 18.26
C MET A 1 -41.64 14.57 18.70
N ARG A 2 -41.35 15.06 19.89
CA ARG A 2 -40.03 14.95 20.56
C ARG A 2 -39.87 13.57 21.15
N ARG A 3 -38.69 12.94 21.01
CA ARG A 3 -38.22 11.90 21.97
C ARG A 3 -36.72 12.11 22.19
N CYS A 4 -36.42 12.77 23.31
CA CYS A 4 -35.14 12.70 24.00
C CYS A 4 -34.92 11.26 24.51
N PHE A 5 -33.73 10.74 24.37
CA PHE A 5 -33.23 9.65 25.21
C PHE A 5 -31.94 10.08 25.87
N LEU A 6 -32.09 10.39 27.11
CA LEU A 6 -31.08 10.65 28.12
C LEU A 6 -30.55 9.30 28.61
N TRP A 7 -29.27 9.06 28.59
CA TRP A 7 -28.69 7.95 29.37
C TRP A 7 -27.58 8.46 30.26
N LEU A 8 -27.78 8.09 31.54
CA LEU A 8 -27.07 8.54 32.72
C LEU A 8 -25.63 8.00 32.81
N MET A 9 -24.83 8.85 33.46
CA MET A 9 -23.56 8.53 34.11
C MET A 9 -23.70 7.35 35.10
N VAL A 10 -22.66 6.50 35.16
CA VAL A 10 -22.28 5.83 36.40
C VAL A 10 -20.78 6.01 36.60
N CYS A 11 -20.51 6.71 37.68
CA CYS A 11 -19.23 6.94 38.33
C CYS A 11 -18.77 5.66 39.03
N GLY A 12 -17.50 5.29 38.93
CA GLY A 12 -16.89 4.19 39.67
C GLY A 12 -15.45 4.47 39.99
N LEU A 13 -15.23 5.18 41.09
CA LEU A 13 -13.94 5.50 41.69
C LEU A 13 -13.45 4.26 42.49
N LEU A 14 -12.21 3.79 42.26
CA LEU A 14 -11.49 2.99 43.24
C LEU A 14 -9.99 3.25 43.17
N ILE A 15 -9.54 3.91 44.20
CA ILE A 15 -8.15 4.19 44.58
C ILE A 15 -7.62 2.96 45.32
N ALA A 16 -6.43 2.49 44.96
CA ALA A 16 -5.60 1.70 45.86
C ALA A 16 -4.13 2.10 45.70
N VAL A 17 -3.67 2.84 46.69
CA VAL A 17 -2.28 3.14 46.98
C VAL A 17 -1.71 1.99 47.80
N LEU A 18 -0.55 1.46 47.40
CA LEU A 18 0.35 0.73 48.31
C LEU A 18 1.79 1.11 47.99
N ALA A 19 2.34 1.88 48.89
CA ALA A 19 3.76 2.12 49.02
C ALA A 19 4.36 1.00 49.91
N ALA A 20 5.51 0.49 49.52
CA ALA A 20 6.41 -0.19 50.44
C ALA A 20 7.86 0.10 50.02
N ALA A 21 8.57 0.47 50.99
CA ALA A 21 9.88 1.09 51.04
C ALA A 21 11.02 0.09 51.18
N CYS A 22 12.22 0.61 50.89
CA CYS A 22 13.51 0.34 51.52
C CYS A 22 14.23 -0.97 51.28
N GLY A 23 15.48 -0.81 50.85
CA GLY A 23 16.57 -1.74 51.04
C GLY A 23 17.76 -1.27 50.19
N GLY A 24 18.66 -0.44 50.79
CA GLY A 24 19.95 -0.19 50.23
C GLY A 24 20.86 -1.38 50.49
N ASP A 25 21.83 -1.60 49.61
CA ASP A 25 23.11 -2.14 49.95
C ASP A 25 24.15 -1.75 48.90
N ASP A 26 25.22 -1.17 49.39
CA ASP A 26 26.44 -0.79 48.66
C ASP A 26 27.20 -2.06 48.27
N GLY A 27 27.40 -2.27 46.97
CA GLY A 27 28.22 -3.34 46.42
C GLY A 27 28.96 -2.83 45.19
N ASN A 28 30.12 -2.22 45.41
CA ASN A 28 31.08 -1.86 44.36
C ASN A 28 31.76 -3.16 43.87
N ASP A 29 31.35 -3.66 42.71
CA ASP A 29 32.09 -4.64 41.95
C ASP A 29 32.19 -4.21 40.49
N GLY A 30 33.43 -3.77 40.13
CA GLY A 30 33.81 -3.46 38.76
C GLY A 30 33.83 -4.71 37.89
N GLY A 31 32.69 -5.04 37.31
CA GLY A 31 32.58 -6.00 36.21
C GLY A 31 32.74 -5.31 34.87
N PRO A 32 33.44 -5.91 33.89
CA PRO A 32 33.58 -5.33 32.57
C PRO A 32 32.21 -5.14 31.93
N SER A 33 31.92 -3.92 31.47
CA SER A 33 30.74 -3.61 30.65
C SER A 33 30.62 -4.65 29.54
N PRO A 34 29.42 -5.24 29.32
CA PRO A 34 29.22 -6.06 28.16
C PRO A 34 29.37 -5.17 26.93
N THR A 35 30.40 -5.43 26.16
CA THR A 35 30.55 -4.92 24.81
C THR A 35 29.29 -5.33 24.05
N SER A 36 28.43 -4.38 23.77
CA SER A 36 27.30 -4.56 22.88
C SER A 36 27.86 -4.97 21.52
N THR A 37 27.93 -6.26 21.27
CA THR A 37 28.15 -6.80 19.93
C THR A 37 26.90 -6.44 19.16
N GLY A 38 26.98 -5.36 18.36
CA GLY A 38 25.93 -4.97 17.44
C GLY A 38 25.65 -6.18 16.54
N VAL A 39 24.54 -6.84 16.83
CA VAL A 39 23.96 -7.82 15.89
C VAL A 39 23.62 -7.00 14.66
N ALA A 40 24.42 -7.16 13.60
CA ALA A 40 24.08 -6.61 12.30
C ALA A 40 22.69 -7.13 11.95
N SER A 41 21.75 -6.20 11.81
CA SER A 41 20.42 -6.52 11.28
C SER A 41 20.62 -7.24 9.96
N PRO A 42 19.99 -8.40 9.72
CA PRO A 42 20.15 -9.09 8.45
C PRO A 42 19.76 -8.13 7.34
N THR A 43 20.70 -7.83 6.46
CA THR A 43 20.40 -7.11 5.21
C THR A 43 19.37 -7.94 4.46
N PRO A 44 18.17 -7.45 4.16
CA PRO A 44 17.19 -8.20 3.42
C PRO A 44 17.77 -8.51 2.04
N THR A 45 18.06 -9.79 1.78
CA THR A 45 18.55 -10.28 0.50
C THR A 45 17.30 -10.60 -0.35
N GLY A 46 16.58 -9.56 -0.74
CA GLY A 46 15.60 -9.66 -1.82
C GLY A 46 16.31 -9.58 -3.17
N PRO A 47 15.74 -10.15 -4.26
CA PRO A 47 16.28 -9.92 -5.59
C PRO A 47 16.28 -8.40 -5.86
N PRO A 48 17.30 -7.87 -6.56
CA PRO A 48 17.30 -6.46 -6.92
C PRO A 48 16.07 -6.18 -7.77
N PHE A 49 15.27 -5.21 -7.34
CA PHE A 49 14.12 -4.77 -8.12
C PHE A 49 14.62 -4.21 -9.47
N PRO A 50 13.97 -4.56 -10.60
CA PRO A 50 14.49 -4.23 -11.93
C PRO A 50 14.20 -2.78 -12.36
N PHE A 51 14.21 -1.81 -11.43
CA PHE A 51 13.97 -0.40 -11.77
C PHE A 51 15.16 0.48 -11.38
N GLU A 52 15.33 1.58 -12.12
CA GLU A 52 16.29 2.62 -11.82
C GLU A 52 15.66 3.67 -10.89
N GLY A 53 16.37 4.07 -9.82
CA GLY A 53 15.91 5.10 -8.88
C GLY A 53 15.57 4.57 -7.49
N PRO A 54 15.17 5.48 -6.57
CA PRO A 54 14.94 5.16 -5.15
C PRO A 54 13.64 4.39 -4.90
N VAL A 55 12.68 4.46 -5.85
CA VAL A 55 11.39 3.79 -5.77
C VAL A 55 10.96 3.31 -7.14
N GLY A 56 10.32 2.15 -7.21
CA GLY A 56 9.78 1.56 -8.41
C GLY A 56 8.38 1.00 -8.20
N ILE A 57 7.71 0.68 -9.29
CA ILE A 57 6.41 0.00 -9.30
C ILE A 57 6.49 -1.23 -10.20
N ASP A 58 5.81 -2.30 -9.81
CA ASP A 58 5.63 -3.52 -10.58
C ASP A 58 4.15 -3.87 -10.64
N LEU A 59 3.69 -4.28 -11.82
CA LEU A 59 2.34 -4.77 -12.06
C LEU A 59 2.37 -6.23 -12.50
N THR A 60 1.83 -7.10 -11.68
CA THR A 60 1.64 -8.52 -11.99
C THR A 60 0.19 -8.82 -12.32
N THR A 61 -0.06 -9.49 -13.48
CA THR A 61 -1.39 -9.90 -13.96
C THR A 61 -1.64 -11.41 -13.89
N TYR A 62 -0.68 -12.16 -13.31
CA TYR A 62 -0.71 -13.63 -13.17
C TYR A 62 -0.96 -14.40 -14.46
N GLY A 63 -0.47 -13.87 -15.57
CA GLY A 63 -0.51 -14.47 -16.88
C GLY A 63 -0.91 -13.49 -17.97
N ALA A 64 -0.53 -13.85 -19.21
CA ALA A 64 -0.86 -13.05 -20.38
C ALA A 64 -2.22 -13.41 -21.00
N PHE A 65 -2.86 -14.51 -20.55
CA PHE A 65 -4.10 -15.05 -21.13
C PHE A 65 -5.12 -15.31 -20.03
N HIS A 66 -6.33 -14.80 -20.22
CA HIS A 66 -7.46 -15.00 -19.30
C HIS A 66 -8.71 -15.42 -20.08
N SER A 67 -9.50 -16.32 -19.51
CA SER A 67 -10.76 -16.74 -20.10
C SER A 67 -11.81 -15.61 -19.96
N LYS A 68 -12.66 -15.47 -20.97
CA LYS A 68 -13.75 -14.49 -20.89
C LYS A 68 -14.69 -14.80 -19.73
N GLY A 69 -14.96 -13.77 -18.91
CA GLY A 69 -15.83 -13.86 -17.75
C GLY A 69 -15.14 -14.32 -16.47
N GLU A 70 -13.87 -14.70 -16.51
CA GLU A 70 -13.07 -14.98 -15.32
C GLU A 70 -12.38 -13.69 -14.83
N PRO A 71 -12.42 -13.39 -13.52
CA PRO A 71 -11.72 -12.21 -13.00
C PRO A 71 -10.23 -12.25 -13.29
N VAL A 72 -9.66 -11.12 -13.68
CA VAL A 72 -8.22 -10.94 -13.88
C VAL A 72 -7.61 -10.44 -12.57
N PRO A 73 -6.80 -11.24 -11.88
CA PRO A 73 -6.12 -10.79 -10.66
C PRO A 73 -4.99 -9.82 -11.02
N LEU A 74 -4.88 -8.75 -10.24
CA LEU A 74 -3.91 -7.67 -10.41
C LEU A 74 -3.20 -7.45 -9.08
N THR A 75 -1.87 -7.51 -9.09
CA THR A 75 -1.05 -7.12 -7.93
C THR A 75 -0.16 -5.96 -8.32
N ILE A 76 -0.20 -4.90 -7.52
CA ILE A 76 0.67 -3.75 -7.65
C ILE A 76 1.64 -3.77 -6.48
N THR A 77 2.92 -3.66 -6.75
CA THR A 77 3.97 -3.56 -5.74
C THR A 77 4.76 -2.28 -5.94
N VAL A 78 4.74 -1.39 -4.96
CA VAL A 78 5.64 -0.24 -4.88
C VAL A 78 6.81 -0.62 -3.98
N ALA A 79 8.03 -0.51 -4.47
CA ALA A 79 9.22 -0.97 -3.78
C ALA A 79 10.27 0.14 -3.65
N ALA A 80 10.96 0.20 -2.52
CA ALA A 80 12.03 1.14 -2.25
C ALA A 80 13.39 0.45 -2.33
N SER A 81 14.35 1.01 -3.09
CA SER A 81 15.76 0.56 -3.11
C SER A 81 16.60 1.20 -2.00
N GLU A 82 16.17 2.32 -1.47
CA GLU A 82 16.78 3.05 -0.37
C GLU A 82 15.67 3.67 0.54
N PRO A 83 15.98 4.13 1.75
CA PRO A 83 14.98 4.76 2.61
C PRO A 83 14.34 5.98 1.93
N ILE A 84 13.01 5.99 1.81
CA ILE A 84 12.24 7.04 1.15
C ILE A 84 10.92 7.30 1.86
N THR A 85 10.41 8.53 1.77
CA THR A 85 9.05 8.88 2.19
C THR A 85 8.22 9.25 0.98
N LEU A 86 7.12 8.53 0.79
CA LEU A 86 6.13 8.77 -0.25
C LEU A 86 5.03 9.67 0.30
N TYR A 87 4.68 10.71 -0.43
CA TYR A 87 3.65 11.68 -0.06
C TYR A 87 2.41 11.48 -0.93
N TYR A 88 1.24 11.48 -0.32
CA TYR A 88 -0.04 11.32 -1.02
C TYR A 88 -0.96 12.48 -0.66
N ARG A 89 -1.55 13.13 -1.66
CA ARG A 89 -2.50 14.24 -1.46
C ARG A 89 -3.87 13.77 -1.01
N THR A 90 -4.16 12.49 -1.23
CA THR A 90 -5.44 11.87 -0.89
C THR A 90 -5.20 10.47 -0.34
N THR A 91 -6.24 9.81 0.11
CA THR A 91 -6.19 8.40 0.52
C THR A 91 -6.02 7.42 -0.65
N GLN A 92 -6.04 7.88 -1.91
CA GLN A 92 -5.74 7.07 -3.08
C GLN A 92 -4.22 6.80 -3.16
N ARG A 93 -3.84 5.52 -3.23
CA ARG A 93 -2.44 5.08 -3.30
C ARG A 93 -1.96 4.77 -4.71
N TYR A 94 -2.88 4.35 -5.54
CA TYR A 94 -2.62 3.94 -6.92
C TYR A 94 -3.83 4.21 -7.80
N GLU A 95 -3.61 4.14 -9.09
CA GLU A 95 -4.63 4.10 -10.12
C GLU A 95 -4.38 2.88 -11.00
N ILE A 96 -5.45 2.26 -11.50
CA ILE A 96 -5.36 1.27 -12.56
C ILE A 96 -6.26 1.70 -13.70
N VAL A 97 -5.69 1.71 -14.90
CA VAL A 97 -6.42 1.95 -16.14
C VAL A 97 -6.25 0.75 -17.06
N ILE A 98 -7.35 0.27 -17.63
CA ILE A 98 -7.33 -0.77 -18.65
C ILE A 98 -7.80 -0.15 -19.96
N SER A 99 -6.99 -0.32 -21.00
CA SER A 99 -7.27 0.17 -22.36
C SER A 99 -7.35 -0.98 -23.35
N ASP A 100 -8.18 -0.82 -24.38
CA ASP A 100 -8.26 -1.76 -25.50
C ASP A 100 -7.04 -1.67 -26.45
N ALA A 101 -7.02 -2.49 -27.48
CA ALA A 101 -5.93 -2.51 -28.47
C ALA A 101 -5.78 -1.20 -29.26
N ALA A 102 -6.79 -0.33 -29.27
CA ALA A 102 -6.74 0.99 -29.88
C ALA A 102 -6.25 2.07 -28.90
N GLY A 103 -5.95 1.71 -27.66
CA GLY A 103 -5.55 2.63 -26.59
C GLY A 103 -6.71 3.39 -25.95
N LYS A 104 -7.97 3.01 -26.28
CA LYS A 104 -9.13 3.61 -25.64
C LYS A 104 -9.31 3.01 -24.23
N GLU A 105 -9.47 3.88 -23.22
CA GLU A 105 -9.82 3.45 -21.89
C GLU A 105 -11.15 2.69 -21.88
N VAL A 106 -11.14 1.50 -21.30
CA VAL A 106 -12.34 0.67 -21.10
C VAL A 106 -12.72 0.58 -19.63
N TRP A 107 -11.76 0.60 -18.73
CA TRP A 107 -12.01 0.54 -17.30
C TRP A 107 -10.99 1.34 -16.50
N ARG A 108 -11.50 1.94 -15.42
CA ARG A 108 -10.69 2.69 -14.45
C ARG A 108 -11.06 2.29 -13.03
N TRP A 109 -10.06 1.90 -12.27
CA TRP A 109 -10.25 1.44 -10.89
C TRP A 109 -10.85 2.50 -9.98
N SER A 110 -10.44 3.75 -10.12
CA SER A 110 -10.94 4.84 -9.27
C SER A 110 -12.33 5.34 -9.66
N LYS A 111 -12.88 4.90 -10.79
CA LYS A 111 -14.22 5.31 -11.22
C LYS A 111 -15.24 4.94 -10.13
N ASP A 112 -16.11 5.88 -9.81
CA ASP A 112 -17.16 5.76 -8.79
C ASP A 112 -16.65 5.52 -7.35
N LYS A 113 -15.33 5.71 -7.10
CA LYS A 113 -14.73 5.72 -5.76
C LYS A 113 -14.53 7.16 -5.27
N ALA A 114 -14.72 7.37 -3.97
CA ALA A 114 -14.39 8.63 -3.31
C ALA A 114 -13.14 8.45 -2.45
N PHE A 115 -12.24 9.42 -2.50
CA PHE A 115 -11.01 9.43 -1.72
C PHE A 115 -11.00 10.63 -0.78
N GLY A 116 -10.53 10.43 0.45
CA GLY A 116 -10.37 11.52 1.41
C GLY A 116 -9.25 12.47 0.98
N GLU A 117 -9.50 13.77 1.03
CA GLU A 117 -8.49 14.81 0.80
C GLU A 117 -7.64 15.01 2.06
N VAL A 118 -6.80 14.05 2.35
CA VAL A 118 -5.90 14.03 3.50
C VAL A 118 -4.49 13.82 3.01
N LEU A 119 -3.58 14.69 3.45
CA LEU A 119 -2.15 14.49 3.21
C LEU A 119 -1.67 13.31 4.05
N GLU A 120 -1.16 12.29 3.38
CA GLU A 120 -0.59 11.12 4.03
C GLU A 120 0.86 10.90 3.62
N GLN A 121 1.63 10.32 4.55
CA GLN A 121 3.03 10.00 4.35
C GLN A 121 3.25 8.52 4.66
N VAL A 122 4.02 7.85 3.81
CA VAL A 122 4.43 6.47 4.02
C VAL A 122 5.93 6.40 3.88
N SER A 123 6.62 6.03 4.95
CA SER A 123 8.08 5.85 4.94
C SER A 123 8.39 4.38 4.68
N LEU A 124 9.25 4.12 3.71
CA LEU A 124 9.77 2.81 3.36
C LEU A 124 11.26 2.76 3.64
N GLN A 125 11.73 1.66 4.20
CA GLN A 125 13.14 1.35 4.30
C GLN A 125 13.65 0.73 3.00
N ALA A 126 14.96 0.63 2.85
CA ALA A 126 15.55 -0.09 1.72
C ALA A 126 15.03 -1.53 1.64
N ASN A 127 14.59 -1.95 0.46
CA ASN A 127 13.95 -3.23 0.14
C ASN A 127 12.57 -3.45 0.81
N GLU A 128 11.96 -2.41 1.35
CA GLU A 128 10.57 -2.48 1.82
C GLU A 128 9.60 -2.26 0.67
N THR A 129 8.42 -2.88 0.75
CA THR A 129 7.39 -2.85 -0.29
C THR A 129 6.02 -2.51 0.26
N LEU A 130 5.20 -1.87 -0.60
CA LEU A 130 3.76 -1.74 -0.43
C LEU A 130 3.07 -2.57 -1.50
N GLY A 131 2.26 -3.54 -1.09
CA GLY A 131 1.50 -4.41 -2.00
C GLY A 131 0.01 -4.11 -1.97
N PHE A 132 -0.61 -4.10 -3.17
CA PHE A 132 -2.05 -3.93 -3.34
C PHE A 132 -2.57 -5.02 -4.26
N ASN A 133 -3.68 -5.64 -3.88
CA ASN A 133 -4.31 -6.70 -4.66
C ASN A 133 -5.68 -6.24 -5.11
N GLU A 134 -5.92 -6.33 -6.41
CA GLU A 134 -7.16 -5.97 -7.05
C GLU A 134 -7.64 -7.07 -8.00
N SER A 135 -8.83 -6.92 -8.51
CA SER A 135 -9.40 -7.85 -9.49
C SER A 135 -10.27 -7.09 -10.47
N TRP A 136 -10.03 -7.31 -11.77
CA TRP A 136 -10.89 -6.79 -12.82
C TRP A 136 -11.85 -7.88 -13.30
N ASP A 137 -13.15 -7.63 -13.23
CA ASP A 137 -14.22 -8.55 -13.60
C ASP A 137 -14.53 -8.58 -15.10
N GLN A 138 -13.64 -8.02 -15.94
CA GLN A 138 -13.78 -7.90 -17.39
C GLN A 138 -15.01 -7.11 -17.83
N ARG A 139 -15.39 -6.10 -17.03
CA ARG A 139 -16.42 -5.13 -17.37
C ARG A 139 -15.79 -3.77 -17.65
N ASP A 140 -16.45 -3.03 -18.53
CA ASP A 140 -16.07 -1.64 -18.79
C ASP A 140 -16.60 -0.68 -17.72
N ASN A 141 -16.30 0.59 -17.92
CA ASN A 141 -16.76 1.67 -17.04
C ASN A 141 -18.28 1.81 -16.92
N ASP A 142 -19.05 1.22 -17.81
CA ASP A 142 -20.51 1.22 -17.82
C ASP A 142 -21.10 -0.13 -17.34
N GLY A 143 -20.23 -1.03 -16.85
CA GLY A 143 -20.60 -2.35 -16.33
C GLY A 143 -20.89 -3.37 -17.42
N GLN A 144 -20.58 -3.08 -18.69
CA GLN A 144 -20.78 -4.01 -19.80
C GLN A 144 -19.59 -4.95 -19.93
N SER A 145 -19.85 -6.24 -20.26
CA SER A 145 -18.78 -7.21 -20.48
C SER A 145 -17.94 -6.81 -21.70
N VAL A 146 -16.63 -6.73 -21.53
CA VAL A 146 -15.71 -6.40 -22.63
C VAL A 146 -15.60 -7.55 -23.63
N PRO A 147 -15.34 -7.29 -24.94
CA PRO A 147 -15.12 -8.32 -25.94
C PRO A 147 -13.81 -9.11 -25.69
N THR A 148 -13.65 -10.24 -26.36
CA THR A 148 -12.36 -10.92 -26.44
C THR A 148 -11.38 -10.06 -27.25
N GLY A 149 -10.11 -10.05 -26.84
CA GLY A 149 -9.10 -9.19 -27.48
C GLY A 149 -7.90 -8.91 -26.56
N ASN A 150 -7.03 -8.04 -27.03
CA ASN A 150 -5.87 -7.59 -26.27
C ASN A 150 -6.23 -6.33 -25.48
N TYR A 151 -5.74 -6.26 -24.26
CA TYR A 151 -5.90 -5.15 -23.34
C TYR A 151 -4.54 -4.79 -22.73
N THR A 152 -4.33 -3.52 -22.50
CA THR A 152 -3.19 -3.02 -21.71
C THR A 152 -3.71 -2.59 -20.35
N VAL A 153 -3.14 -3.19 -19.31
CA VAL A 153 -3.34 -2.81 -17.91
C VAL A 153 -2.20 -1.89 -17.52
N THR A 154 -2.49 -0.70 -17.04
CA THR A 154 -1.49 0.25 -16.53
C THR A 154 -1.79 0.55 -15.08
N ALA A 155 -0.81 0.32 -14.21
CA ALA A 155 -0.84 0.71 -12.81
C ALA A 155 0.04 1.93 -12.60
N THR A 156 -0.43 2.92 -11.86
CA THR A 156 0.30 4.15 -11.54
C THR A 156 0.25 4.37 -10.04
N SER A 157 1.40 4.62 -9.40
CA SER A 157 1.43 5.08 -8.01
C SER A 157 1.10 6.57 -7.97
N THR A 158 0.17 6.96 -7.10
CA THR A 158 -0.28 8.36 -6.99
C THR A 158 0.58 9.22 -6.07
N HIS A 159 1.70 8.68 -5.56
CA HIS A 159 2.59 9.45 -4.71
C HIS A 159 3.18 10.66 -5.45
N CYS A 160 3.53 11.66 -4.67
CA CYS A 160 4.18 12.89 -5.08
C CYS A 160 5.59 12.96 -4.46
N ASP A 161 6.38 13.90 -4.91
CA ASP A 161 7.63 14.29 -4.23
C ASP A 161 7.36 15.02 -2.89
N ALA A 162 8.43 15.38 -2.18
CA ALA A 162 8.34 16.06 -0.89
C ALA A 162 7.69 17.44 -0.94
N ASN A 163 7.63 18.08 -2.12
CA ASN A 163 6.97 19.34 -2.35
C ASN A 163 5.49 19.17 -2.71
N LEU A 164 4.98 17.95 -2.72
CA LEU A 164 3.65 17.57 -3.21
C LEU A 164 3.44 17.90 -4.71
N GLU A 165 4.53 17.84 -5.47
CA GLU A 165 4.56 18.00 -6.92
C GLU A 165 4.89 16.67 -7.59
N ASN A 166 4.91 16.64 -8.91
CA ASN A 166 5.29 15.46 -9.70
C ASN A 166 4.57 14.18 -9.28
N CYS A 167 3.27 14.30 -8.98
CA CYS A 167 2.46 13.15 -8.58
C CYS A 167 2.20 12.21 -9.76
N GLY A 168 2.11 10.89 -9.50
CA GLY A 168 1.71 9.93 -10.51
C GLY A 168 2.72 9.70 -11.63
N GLN A 169 4.00 9.97 -11.41
CA GLN A 169 5.05 9.81 -12.43
C GLN A 169 5.52 8.35 -12.59
N LEU A 170 5.22 7.51 -11.61
CA LEU A 170 5.68 6.13 -11.58
C LEU A 170 4.56 5.20 -12.02
N SER A 171 4.77 4.49 -13.14
CA SER A 171 3.80 3.55 -13.69
C SER A 171 4.47 2.32 -14.29
N ASP A 172 3.74 1.21 -14.30
CA ASP A 172 4.09 -0.02 -15.00
C ASP A 172 2.88 -0.55 -15.78
N SER A 173 3.12 -1.32 -16.83
CA SER A 173 2.07 -1.79 -17.74
C SER A 173 2.29 -3.22 -18.19
N ALA A 174 1.20 -3.99 -18.23
CA ALA A 174 1.18 -5.34 -18.76
C ALA A 174 0.13 -5.49 -19.86
N THR A 175 0.44 -6.27 -20.88
CA THR A 175 -0.53 -6.65 -21.93
C THR A 175 -1.12 -8.01 -21.60
N ILE A 176 -2.45 -8.10 -21.61
CA ILE A 176 -3.20 -9.32 -21.42
C ILE A 176 -4.12 -9.58 -22.63
N GLN A 177 -4.50 -10.84 -22.82
CA GLN A 177 -5.47 -11.24 -23.85
C GLN A 177 -6.66 -11.95 -23.18
N ILE A 178 -7.85 -11.43 -23.44
CA ILE A 178 -9.11 -12.10 -23.09
C ILE A 178 -9.49 -13.04 -24.24
N ARG A 179 -9.64 -14.32 -23.95
CA ARG A 179 -9.97 -15.39 -24.91
C ARG A 179 -11.36 -15.92 -24.65
N ALA A 180 -12.00 -16.46 -25.71
CA ALA A 180 -13.22 -17.25 -25.53
C ALA A 180 -12.95 -18.46 -24.61
N SER A 181 -13.90 -18.76 -23.76
CA SER A 181 -13.89 -19.94 -22.88
C SER A 181 -14.14 -21.20 -23.69
#